data_03ae775f343ef2ad1b2f36e30f751709
#
_entry.id   03ae775f343ef2ad1b2f36e30f751709
#
_cell.length_a   1.000
_cell.length_b   1.000
_cell.length_c   1.000
_cell.angle_alpha   90.00
_cell.angle_beta   90.00
_cell.angle_gamma   90.00
#
_symmetry.space_group_name_H-M   'P 1'
#
loop_
_entity.id
_entity.type
_entity.pdbx_description
1 polymer ?
#
loop_
_entity_poly.entity_id
_entity_poly.type
_entity_poly.pdbx_seq_one_letter_code
_entity_poly.pdbx_strand_id
1 'polypeptide(L)'
;GYVIANIKTSTEVKVGDTLTNAKFPAEAPLPGFQEVQPMVFSGIYPINTADFEHLKMAMGKLQLNDAAFVYQAESSVALGFGFRCGFLGLLHMEIIQERLRREFNMDIIATYPSVIYQVFKTNGEMLLVDNPEHLPDPSVIAEIREPMVTCFLMIPNESISALMQLILEKRGELKHT
;
A
#
# COMPACT_ATOMS: atom_id res chain seq x y z
N GLY A 1 -22.59 -17.41 1.15
CA GLY A 1 -23.10 -17.69 2.51
C GLY A 1 -22.30 -16.92 3.55
N TYR A 2 -22.81 -16.92 4.80
CA TYR A 2 -22.13 -16.35 5.94
C TYR A 2 -21.54 -17.45 6.79
N VAL A 3 -20.32 -17.26 7.31
CA VAL A 3 -19.69 -18.14 8.29
C VAL A 3 -19.62 -17.39 9.62
N ILE A 4 -20.21 -17.97 10.65
CA ILE A 4 -20.14 -17.44 12.01
C ILE A 4 -19.27 -18.42 12.80
N ALA A 5 -18.10 -17.96 13.22
CA ALA A 5 -17.17 -18.71 14.03
C ALA A 5 -16.73 -17.89 15.23
N ASN A 6 -16.17 -18.51 16.26
CA ASN A 6 -15.68 -17.81 17.44
C ASN A 6 -14.32 -17.11 17.15
N ILE A 7 -14.26 -16.34 16.05
CA ILE A 7 -13.09 -15.57 15.65
C ILE A 7 -13.16 -14.24 16.38
N LYS A 8 -12.17 -13.94 17.21
CA LYS A 8 -12.18 -12.74 18.05
C LYS A 8 -11.49 -11.54 17.41
N THR A 9 -10.58 -11.79 16.47
CA THR A 9 -9.81 -10.75 15.78
C THR A 9 -9.92 -10.94 14.26
N SER A 10 -10.16 -9.85 13.55
CA SER A 10 -10.28 -9.86 12.08
C SER A 10 -8.98 -10.26 11.37
N THR A 11 -7.84 -10.12 12.03
CA THR A 11 -6.53 -10.48 11.51
C THR A 11 -6.28 -12.00 11.46
N GLU A 12 -7.12 -12.79 12.16
CA GLU A 12 -7.05 -14.25 12.15
C GLU A 12 -7.57 -14.88 10.85
N VAL A 13 -8.31 -14.12 10.04
CA VAL A 13 -8.91 -14.60 8.78
C VAL A 13 -8.59 -13.64 7.66
N LYS A 14 -8.11 -14.18 6.56
CA LYS A 14 -7.78 -13.42 5.36
C LYS A 14 -8.68 -13.81 4.19
N VAL A 15 -8.85 -12.89 3.24
CA VAL A 15 -9.49 -13.21 1.95
C VAL A 15 -8.61 -14.23 1.21
N GLY A 16 -9.21 -15.35 0.83
CA GLY A 16 -8.50 -16.46 0.18
C GLY A 16 -8.18 -17.63 1.10
N ASP A 17 -8.46 -17.52 2.41
CA ASP A 17 -8.31 -18.64 3.32
C ASP A 17 -9.23 -19.81 2.94
N THR A 18 -8.70 -21.00 3.07
CA THR A 18 -9.43 -22.25 2.77
C THR A 18 -10.09 -22.79 4.01
N LEU A 19 -11.43 -22.90 3.99
CA LEU A 19 -12.19 -23.60 5.02
C LEU A 19 -12.22 -25.10 4.72
N THR A 20 -11.87 -25.90 5.72
CA THR A 20 -11.84 -27.36 5.59
C THR A 20 -12.50 -28.06 6.77
N ASN A 21 -12.81 -29.35 6.60
CA ASN A 21 -13.38 -30.15 7.68
C ASN A 21 -12.28 -30.57 8.67
N ALA A 22 -12.50 -30.36 9.98
CA ALA A 22 -11.53 -30.71 11.01
C ALA A 22 -11.21 -32.23 11.08
N LYS A 23 -12.17 -33.14 10.70
CA LYS A 23 -11.94 -34.55 10.68
C LYS A 23 -11.25 -35.06 9.40
N PHE A 24 -11.42 -34.33 8.31
CA PHE A 24 -10.86 -34.61 6.99
C PHE A 24 -10.29 -33.34 6.40
N PRO A 25 -9.15 -32.86 6.94
CA PRO A 25 -8.56 -31.61 6.48
C PRO A 25 -8.06 -31.75 5.03
N ALA A 26 -8.19 -30.67 4.26
CA ALA A 26 -7.58 -30.59 2.93
C ALA A 26 -6.05 -30.59 3.06
N GLU A 27 -5.37 -31.28 2.18
CA GLU A 27 -3.90 -31.39 2.17
C GLU A 27 -3.21 -30.06 1.80
N ALA A 28 -3.88 -29.24 1.00
CA ALA A 28 -3.37 -27.94 0.55
C ALA A 28 -4.51 -26.92 0.43
N PRO A 29 -4.19 -25.61 0.55
CA PRO A 29 -5.17 -24.55 0.30
C PRO A 29 -5.58 -24.54 -1.18
N LEU A 30 -6.79 -24.02 -1.47
CA LEU A 30 -7.25 -23.84 -2.84
C LEU A 30 -6.33 -22.87 -3.59
N PRO A 31 -5.87 -23.20 -4.81
CA PRO A 31 -4.99 -22.33 -5.58
C PRO A 31 -5.73 -21.10 -6.12
N GLY A 32 -5.00 -20.05 -6.46
CA GLY A 32 -5.50 -18.88 -7.17
C GLY A 32 -5.66 -17.61 -6.34
N PHE A 33 -5.58 -17.70 -5.02
CA PHE A 33 -5.55 -16.52 -4.16
C PHE A 33 -4.11 -16.13 -3.85
N GLN A 34 -3.79 -14.86 -4.13
CA GLN A 34 -2.50 -14.27 -3.80
C GLN A 34 -2.73 -13.10 -2.84
N GLU A 35 -1.85 -12.94 -1.87
CA GLU A 35 -1.87 -11.74 -1.03
C GLU A 35 -1.59 -10.52 -1.91
N VAL A 36 -2.47 -9.55 -1.80
CA VAL A 36 -2.31 -8.29 -2.52
C VAL A 36 -1.26 -7.46 -1.79
N GLN A 37 -0.21 -7.08 -2.51
CA GLN A 37 0.87 -6.26 -1.96
C GLN A 37 0.60 -4.78 -2.22
N PRO A 38 0.74 -3.90 -1.21
CA PRO A 38 0.65 -2.46 -1.44
C PRO A 38 1.81 -1.98 -2.33
N MET A 39 1.48 -1.05 -3.24
CA MET A 39 2.41 -0.50 -4.23
C MET A 39 2.78 0.97 -3.96
N VAL A 40 1.93 1.67 -3.22
CA VAL A 40 2.09 3.11 -2.92
C VAL A 40 2.00 3.31 -1.42
N PHE A 41 2.91 4.09 -0.87
CA PHE A 41 2.97 4.37 0.56
C PHE A 41 2.83 5.88 0.80
N SER A 42 2.09 6.24 1.85
CA SER A 42 1.90 7.63 2.28
C SER A 42 1.70 7.67 3.79
N GLY A 43 2.26 8.67 4.44
CA GLY A 43 1.94 8.97 5.84
C GLY A 43 0.59 9.67 5.93
N ILE A 44 -0.26 9.26 6.85
CA ILE A 44 -1.53 9.92 7.16
C ILE A 44 -1.48 10.40 8.60
N TYR A 45 -1.67 11.70 8.78
CA TYR A 45 -1.59 12.38 10.06
C TYR A 45 -2.88 13.17 10.32
N PRO A 46 -3.41 13.20 11.54
CA PRO A 46 -4.53 14.08 11.87
C PRO A 46 -4.05 15.53 11.87
N ILE A 47 -4.88 16.48 11.42
CA ILE A 47 -4.56 17.92 11.50
C ILE A 47 -4.43 18.33 12.97
N ASN A 48 -5.35 17.86 13.81
CA ASN A 48 -5.25 18.05 15.25
C ASN A 48 -4.65 16.82 15.91
N THR A 49 -3.54 16.95 16.57
CA THR A 49 -2.83 15.84 17.24
C THR A 49 -3.68 15.13 18.31
N ALA A 50 -4.68 15.81 18.88
CA ALA A 50 -5.62 15.21 19.83
C ALA A 50 -6.49 14.11 19.18
N ASP A 51 -6.67 14.13 17.86
CA ASP A 51 -7.51 13.18 17.12
C ASP A 51 -6.78 11.88 16.74
N PHE A 52 -5.54 11.68 17.21
CA PHE A 52 -4.75 10.48 16.89
C PHE A 52 -5.47 9.17 17.26
N GLU A 53 -6.06 9.07 18.45
CA GLU A 53 -6.79 7.87 18.86
C GLU A 53 -8.07 7.66 18.03
N HIS A 54 -8.73 8.73 17.62
CA HIS A 54 -9.85 8.65 16.69
C HIS A 54 -9.41 8.16 15.31
N LEU A 55 -8.30 8.68 14.78
CA LEU A 55 -7.70 8.21 13.53
C LEU A 55 -7.35 6.72 13.62
N LYS A 56 -6.75 6.26 14.72
CA LYS A 56 -6.43 4.86 14.96
C LYS A 56 -7.66 3.95 14.90
N MET A 57 -8.77 4.36 15.54
CA MET A 57 -10.02 3.62 15.45
C MET A 57 -10.58 3.58 14.03
N ALA A 58 -10.51 4.70 13.31
CA ALA A 58 -10.96 4.79 11.92
C ALA A 58 -10.14 3.86 11.01
N MET A 59 -8.80 3.86 11.13
CA MET A 59 -7.90 2.95 10.40
C MET A 59 -8.27 1.48 10.64
N GLY A 60 -8.49 1.08 11.89
CA GLY A 60 -8.90 -0.28 12.23
C GLY A 60 -10.24 -0.68 11.60
N LYS A 61 -11.22 0.23 11.58
CA LYS A 61 -12.52 -0.01 10.93
C LYS A 61 -12.40 -0.09 9.40
N LEU A 62 -11.56 0.72 8.78
CA LEU A 62 -11.31 0.67 7.34
C LEU A 62 -10.69 -0.67 6.95
N GLN A 63 -9.70 -1.14 7.70
CA GLN A 63 -9.01 -2.40 7.45
C GLN A 63 -9.95 -3.62 7.52
N LEU A 64 -11.00 -3.57 8.35
CA LEU A 64 -12.01 -4.64 8.41
C LEU A 64 -12.75 -4.85 7.07
N ASN A 65 -12.91 -3.79 6.29
CA ASN A 65 -13.64 -3.80 5.03
C ASN A 65 -12.70 -3.81 3.80
N ASP A 66 -11.41 -3.60 4.03
CA ASP A 66 -10.41 -3.50 2.97
C ASP A 66 -9.13 -4.23 3.37
N ALA A 67 -9.06 -5.49 2.98
CA ALA A 67 -7.92 -6.36 3.29
C ALA A 67 -6.61 -5.93 2.60
N ALA A 68 -6.70 -5.09 1.57
CA ALA A 68 -5.54 -4.56 0.85
C ALA A 68 -4.96 -3.30 1.53
N PHE A 69 -5.71 -2.67 2.42
CA PHE A 69 -5.27 -1.53 3.20
C PHE A 69 -4.42 -1.98 4.38
N VAL A 70 -3.17 -1.55 4.41
CA VAL A 70 -2.25 -1.82 5.52
C VAL A 70 -1.78 -0.51 6.14
N TYR A 71 -1.57 -0.50 7.45
CA TYR A 71 -1.06 0.66 8.16
C TYR A 71 -0.22 0.25 9.35
N GLN A 72 0.73 1.09 9.71
CA GLN A 72 1.54 0.97 10.92
C GLN A 72 1.73 2.35 11.55
N ALA A 73 1.89 2.40 12.86
CA ALA A 73 2.13 3.65 13.55
C ALA A 73 3.46 4.27 13.11
N GLU A 74 3.44 5.57 12.87
CA GLU A 74 4.59 6.37 12.47
C GLU A 74 4.57 7.68 13.26
N SER A 75 5.74 8.27 13.47
CA SER A 75 5.86 9.61 14.04
C SER A 75 6.74 10.47 13.15
N SER A 76 6.33 11.72 12.97
CA SER A 76 7.10 12.72 12.26
C SER A 76 7.42 13.89 13.19
N VAL A 77 8.63 14.41 13.11
CA VAL A 77 9.02 15.60 13.89
C VAL A 77 8.13 16.81 13.57
N ALA A 78 7.71 16.94 12.31
CA ALA A 78 6.90 18.06 11.85
C ALA A 78 5.39 17.88 12.08
N LEU A 79 4.88 16.63 11.94
CA LEU A 79 3.44 16.34 11.92
C LEU A 79 2.95 15.58 13.16
N GLY A 80 3.85 15.18 14.04
CA GLY A 80 3.51 14.40 15.24
C GLY A 80 3.22 12.92 14.95
N PHE A 81 2.29 12.35 15.68
CA PHE A 81 1.90 10.94 15.54
C PHE A 81 0.90 10.75 14.41
N GLY A 82 1.11 9.71 13.61
CA GLY A 82 0.27 9.33 12.49
C GLY A 82 0.45 7.86 12.12
N PHE A 83 0.12 7.54 10.88
CA PHE A 83 0.24 6.17 10.36
C PHE A 83 0.89 6.18 8.99
N ARG A 84 1.86 5.31 8.80
CA ARG A 84 2.38 4.93 7.50
C ARG A 84 1.40 3.94 6.88
N CYS A 85 0.78 4.31 5.76
CA CYS A 85 -0.25 3.54 5.09
C CYS A 85 0.24 3.01 3.75
N GLY A 86 -0.12 1.76 3.44
CA GLY A 86 0.14 1.14 2.15
C GLY A 86 -1.15 0.95 1.36
N PHE A 87 -1.09 1.27 0.08
CA PHE A 87 -2.23 1.30 -0.85
C PHE A 87 -1.90 0.53 -2.13
N LEU A 88 -2.93 0.01 -2.82
CA LEU A 88 -2.78 -0.63 -4.13
C LEU A 88 -2.31 0.33 -5.22
N GLY A 89 -2.65 1.60 -5.08
CA GLY A 89 -2.32 2.67 -6.01
C GLY A 89 -2.88 4.01 -5.56
N LEU A 90 -2.71 5.05 -6.37
CA LEU A 90 -3.16 6.41 -6.05
C LEU A 90 -4.68 6.50 -5.86
N LEU A 91 -5.46 5.85 -6.73
CA LEU A 91 -6.92 5.83 -6.60
C LEU A 91 -7.38 5.19 -5.29
N HIS A 92 -6.75 4.08 -4.90
CA HIS A 92 -7.04 3.45 -3.60
C HIS A 92 -6.73 4.40 -2.44
N MET A 93 -5.62 5.11 -2.51
CA MET A 93 -5.23 6.13 -1.52
C MET A 93 -6.29 7.25 -1.42
N GLU A 94 -6.75 7.78 -2.55
CA GLU A 94 -7.79 8.82 -2.60
C GLU A 94 -9.12 8.32 -2.00
N ILE A 95 -9.50 7.08 -2.30
CA ILE A 95 -10.71 6.47 -1.74
C ILE A 95 -10.62 6.37 -0.21
N ILE A 96 -9.51 5.90 0.32
CA ILE A 96 -9.30 5.78 1.78
C ILE A 96 -9.32 7.16 2.43
N GLN A 97 -8.68 8.17 1.85
CA GLN A 97 -8.70 9.54 2.36
C GLN A 97 -10.13 10.10 2.38
N GLU A 98 -10.88 9.90 1.30
CA GLU A 98 -12.27 10.36 1.22
C GLU A 98 -13.18 9.64 2.22
N ARG A 99 -12.96 8.34 2.45
CA ARG A 99 -13.66 7.58 3.49
C ARG A 99 -13.34 8.09 4.89
N LEU A 100 -12.09 8.40 5.19
CA LEU A 100 -11.70 9.02 6.48
C LEU A 100 -12.45 10.33 6.69
N ARG A 101 -12.53 11.16 5.65
CA ARG A 101 -13.25 12.44 5.73
C ARG A 101 -14.77 12.27 5.89
N ARG A 102 -15.41 11.43 5.06
CA ARG A 102 -16.87 11.31 5.02
C ARG A 102 -17.46 10.40 6.10
N GLU A 103 -16.83 9.24 6.33
CA GLU A 103 -17.39 8.24 7.25
C GLU A 103 -16.99 8.52 8.71
N PHE A 104 -15.80 9.12 8.91
CA PHE A 104 -15.22 9.34 10.23
C PHE A 104 -15.09 10.82 10.61
N ASN A 105 -15.47 11.73 9.69
CA ASN A 105 -15.33 13.18 9.89
C ASN A 105 -13.92 13.59 10.35
N MET A 106 -12.90 13.02 9.71
CA MET A 106 -11.49 13.22 10.02
C MET A 106 -10.83 14.16 9.01
N ASP A 107 -10.29 15.26 9.50
CA ASP A 107 -9.40 16.10 8.71
C ASP A 107 -7.96 15.59 8.85
N ILE A 108 -7.38 15.24 7.73
CA ILE A 108 -6.07 14.58 7.66
C ILE A 108 -5.10 15.30 6.75
N ILE A 109 -3.83 15.15 7.06
CA ILE A 109 -2.70 15.49 6.17
C ILE A 109 -2.17 14.16 5.62
N ALA A 110 -2.10 14.04 4.29
CA ALA A 110 -1.41 12.95 3.63
C ALA A 110 -0.07 13.45 3.08
N THR A 111 1.00 12.70 3.33
CA THR A 111 2.30 13.02 2.75
C THR A 111 2.33 12.64 1.28
N TYR A 112 3.32 13.12 0.53
CA TYR A 112 3.49 12.72 -0.86
C TYR A 112 3.64 11.19 -0.96
N PRO A 113 2.91 10.53 -1.87
CA PRO A 113 2.99 9.08 -2.02
C PRO A 113 4.36 8.66 -2.53
N SER A 114 4.87 7.57 -2.00
CA SER A 114 6.15 6.97 -2.38
C SER A 114 5.99 5.48 -2.68
N VAL A 115 6.98 4.93 -3.38
CA VAL A 115 7.15 3.49 -3.60
C VAL A 115 8.28 2.97 -2.72
N ILE A 116 8.40 1.65 -2.58
CA ILE A 116 9.54 1.06 -1.88
C ILE A 116 10.73 1.01 -2.83
N TYR A 117 11.85 1.60 -2.41
CA TYR A 117 13.14 1.52 -3.09
C TYR A 117 14.00 0.42 -2.47
N GLN A 118 14.75 -0.29 -3.30
CA GLN A 118 15.83 -1.17 -2.86
C GLN A 118 17.13 -0.37 -2.91
N VAL A 119 17.74 -0.15 -1.75
CA VAL A 119 19.00 0.56 -1.62
C VAL A 119 20.09 -0.44 -1.29
N PHE A 120 21.07 -0.58 -2.20
CA PHE A 120 22.24 -1.41 -2.01
C PHE A 120 23.37 -0.54 -1.47
N LYS A 121 23.89 -0.92 -0.32
CA LYS A 121 25.04 -0.23 0.29
C LYS A 121 26.37 -0.77 -0.26
N THR A 122 27.42 0.03 -0.16
CA THR A 122 28.79 -0.34 -0.54
C THR A 122 29.34 -1.55 0.22
N ASN A 123 28.79 -1.87 1.38
CA ASN A 123 29.13 -3.05 2.17
C ASN A 123 28.38 -4.34 1.74
N GLY A 124 27.53 -4.27 0.70
CA GLY A 124 26.72 -5.39 0.20
C GLY A 124 25.37 -5.58 0.91
N GLU A 125 25.05 -4.77 1.91
CA GLU A 125 23.75 -4.82 2.58
C GLU A 125 22.66 -4.20 1.68
N MET A 126 21.47 -4.82 1.62
CA MET A 126 20.30 -4.31 0.93
C MET A 126 19.26 -3.83 1.94
N LEU A 127 18.81 -2.61 1.77
CA LEU A 127 17.72 -2.00 2.56
C LEU A 127 16.51 -1.76 1.67
N LEU A 128 15.31 -1.96 2.26
CA LEU A 128 14.06 -1.52 1.69
C LEU A 128 13.70 -0.16 2.30
N VAL A 129 13.58 0.86 1.47
CA VAL A 129 13.32 2.23 1.89
C VAL A 129 12.00 2.69 1.29
N ASP A 130 11.00 2.87 2.14
CA ASP A 130 9.66 3.37 1.81
C ASP A 130 9.46 4.83 2.22
N ASN A 131 10.33 5.34 3.10
CA ASN A 131 10.32 6.71 3.58
C ASN A 131 11.66 7.38 3.29
N PRO A 132 11.70 8.54 2.61
CA PRO A 132 12.94 9.28 2.34
C PRO A 132 13.78 9.59 3.58
N GLU A 133 13.16 9.70 4.75
CA GLU A 133 13.86 9.95 6.02
C GLU A 133 14.78 8.78 6.42
N HIS A 134 14.48 7.57 5.95
CA HIS A 134 15.29 6.37 6.20
C HIS A 134 16.38 6.14 5.14
N LEU A 135 16.55 7.07 4.20
CA LEU A 135 17.59 6.95 3.18
C LEU A 135 18.98 7.08 3.83
N PRO A 136 19.90 6.10 3.63
CA PRO A 136 21.26 6.20 4.16
C PRO A 136 22.03 7.38 3.55
N ASP A 137 23.15 7.74 4.18
CA ASP A 137 24.05 8.74 3.63
C ASP A 137 24.47 8.37 2.19
N PRO A 138 24.43 9.30 1.23
CA PRO A 138 24.81 9.03 -0.17
C PRO A 138 26.18 8.39 -0.36
N SER A 139 27.13 8.62 0.55
CA SER A 139 28.48 8.07 0.48
C SER A 139 28.53 6.55 0.66
N VAL A 140 27.53 5.96 1.33
CA VAL A 140 27.46 4.50 1.56
C VAL A 140 26.49 3.80 0.60
N ILE A 141 25.86 4.52 -0.33
CA ILE A 141 24.95 3.96 -1.33
C ILE A 141 25.75 3.56 -2.57
N ALA A 142 25.63 2.29 -2.95
CA ALA A 142 26.20 1.79 -4.20
C ALA A 142 25.20 1.87 -5.35
N GLU A 143 23.93 1.53 -5.10
CA GLU A 143 22.87 1.48 -6.11
C GLU A 143 21.50 1.68 -5.46
N ILE A 144 20.58 2.34 -6.18
CA ILE A 144 19.17 2.43 -5.80
C ILE A 144 18.34 1.85 -6.94
N ARG A 145 17.45 0.92 -6.62
CA ARG A 145 16.49 0.33 -7.56
C ARG A 145 15.07 0.72 -7.19
N GLU A 146 14.31 1.13 -8.20
CA GLU A 146 12.86 1.38 -8.08
C GLU A 146 12.06 0.22 -8.68
N PRO A 147 10.83 -0.04 -8.18
CA PRO A 147 9.97 -1.08 -8.74
C PRO A 147 9.50 -0.67 -10.14
N MET A 148 9.58 -1.61 -11.08
CA MET A 148 9.06 -1.45 -12.44
C MET A 148 7.95 -2.46 -12.66
N VAL A 149 6.91 -2.05 -13.39
CA VAL A 149 5.77 -2.90 -13.76
C VAL A 149 5.65 -3.01 -15.27
N THR A 150 5.19 -4.17 -15.75
CA THR A 150 4.80 -4.32 -17.15
C THR A 150 3.31 -4.09 -17.27
N CYS A 151 2.93 -3.06 -18.05
CA CYS A 151 1.53 -2.72 -18.31
C CYS A 151 1.13 -3.20 -19.70
N PHE A 152 -0.06 -3.79 -19.80
CA PHE A 152 -0.70 -4.11 -21.08
C PHE A 152 -1.87 -3.16 -21.25
N LEU A 153 -1.80 -2.32 -22.31
CA LEU A 153 -2.77 -1.27 -22.55
C LEU A 153 -3.46 -1.54 -23.89
N MET A 154 -4.79 -1.64 -23.87
CA MET A 154 -5.61 -1.69 -25.09
C MET A 154 -6.26 -0.33 -25.29
N ILE A 155 -5.92 0.34 -26.38
CA ILE A 155 -6.36 1.70 -26.69
C ILE A 155 -6.81 1.82 -28.15
N PRO A 156 -7.68 2.78 -28.49
CA PRO A 156 -7.98 3.15 -29.86
C PRO A 156 -6.75 3.70 -30.58
N ASN A 157 -6.66 3.50 -31.89
CA ASN A 157 -5.53 3.95 -32.71
C ASN A 157 -5.27 5.47 -32.63
N GLU A 158 -6.32 6.25 -32.49
CA GLU A 158 -6.26 7.73 -32.34
C GLU A 158 -5.55 8.16 -31.04
N SER A 159 -5.49 7.31 -30.01
CA SER A 159 -4.87 7.60 -28.72
C SER A 159 -3.40 7.18 -28.63
N ILE A 160 -2.86 6.51 -29.65
CA ILE A 160 -1.49 5.97 -29.61
C ILE A 160 -0.47 7.07 -29.39
N SER A 161 -0.56 8.19 -30.12
CA SER A 161 0.41 9.30 -30.01
C SER A 161 0.42 9.93 -28.63
N ALA A 162 -0.75 10.13 -28.02
CA ALA A 162 -0.88 10.68 -26.67
C ALA A 162 -0.31 9.69 -25.62
N LEU A 163 -0.56 8.38 -25.80
CA LEU A 163 0.00 7.36 -24.92
C LEU A 163 1.53 7.30 -25.02
N MET A 164 2.08 7.37 -26.24
CA MET A 164 3.54 7.37 -26.43
C MET A 164 4.21 8.56 -25.73
N GLN A 165 3.61 9.74 -25.82
CA GLN A 165 4.09 10.91 -25.09
C GLN A 165 4.04 10.66 -23.57
N LEU A 166 2.94 10.14 -23.05
CA LEU A 166 2.79 9.84 -21.62
C LEU A 166 3.82 8.83 -21.14
N ILE A 167 4.09 7.77 -21.92
CA ILE A 167 5.11 6.76 -21.60
C ILE A 167 6.48 7.43 -21.44
N LEU A 168 6.88 8.30 -22.37
CA LEU A 168 8.15 9.03 -22.30
C LEU A 168 8.22 9.97 -21.09
N GLU A 169 7.15 10.73 -20.83
CA GLU A 169 7.06 11.63 -19.66
C GLU A 169 7.18 10.89 -18.33
N LYS A 170 6.67 9.64 -18.27
CA LYS A 170 6.73 8.78 -17.07
C LYS A 170 7.94 7.86 -17.04
N ARG A 171 8.93 8.07 -17.89
CA ARG A 171 10.15 7.24 -17.97
C ARG A 171 9.85 5.76 -18.27
N GLY A 172 8.76 5.50 -18.96
CA GLY A 172 8.38 4.16 -19.40
C GLY A 172 9.13 3.72 -20.65
N GLU A 173 9.21 2.42 -20.84
CA GLU A 173 9.78 1.79 -22.04
C GLU A 173 8.70 1.03 -22.81
N LEU A 174 8.60 1.29 -24.11
CA LEU A 174 7.73 0.51 -24.99
C LEU A 174 8.43 -0.82 -25.32
N LYS A 175 7.80 -1.94 -24.94
CA LYS A 175 8.32 -3.26 -25.25
C LYS A 175 7.76 -3.85 -26.53
N HIS A 176 6.43 -3.73 -26.71
CA HIS A 176 5.73 -4.27 -27.88
C HIS A 176 4.53 -3.37 -28.24
N THR A 177 4.19 -3.30 -29.53
CA THR A 177 2.99 -2.66 -30.07
C THR A 177 2.17 -3.68 -30.84
#